data_0a963ae4e48e99e5bab16af74b1ca65d
#
_entry.id   0a963ae4e48e99e5bab16af74b1ca65d
#
_cell.length_a   1.000
_cell.length_b   1.000
_cell.length_c   1.000
_cell.angle_alpha   90.00
_cell.angle_beta   90.00
_cell.angle_gamma   90.00
#
_symmetry.space_group_name_H-M   'P 1'
#
loop_
_entity.id
_entity.type
_entity.pdbx_description
1 polymer ?
#
loop_
_entity_poly.entity_id
_entity_poly.type
_entity_poly.pdbx_seq_one_letter_code
_entity_poly.pdbx_strand_id
1 'polypeptide(L)'
;VKTSIIVLTYNQLALTKQCLESIWKHTNNDCIEVIVIDNGSHDGTRDYLKQISSIKVIFNKTNEGFAKACNQGLEAASGDNILFLNNDTVVTNQWLEPLIKLLYQDDKIGMVGPVSNYVSGPQQVPVDYTNVEGIEDFSGLYCLQQRGKSKAVLRLVGFCLLVKKEVLDEIGGFDERFEGGSFEDDDLCLRALQKGYQLKIALDSFVHHHGHATFSGNQDLNIGRLYQVNRQIFIDKWKQDVMAFTNPYPELTALVPSSSHSILHIGCGAGAAGAELLNRQTCILYGIEEDALLRSIAATYYEQVISADVERCSLPYPEAFFDAMMVGDLLNYSNNPQRTIEALAVNLKPSGSLICCIPNTTYADTLFTLLCETPSHNHFITPQNVNTLFPKHLYEIKSVTTHSTVPQPKKQLFLQELKFLAGQFGLPLDHPSNHAHIDYMFVHAIKKKQNETEVAM
;
A
#
# COMPACT_ATOMS: atom_id res chain seq x y z
N VAL A 1 20.83 3.97 22.02
CA VAL A 1 20.27 4.57 20.78
C VAL A 1 19.37 5.72 21.20
N LYS A 2 19.65 6.91 20.69
CA LYS A 2 18.88 8.14 20.97
C LYS A 2 17.88 8.40 19.86
N THR A 3 16.64 8.79 20.20
CA THR A 3 15.59 9.12 19.23
C THR A 3 15.25 10.61 19.31
N SER A 4 15.31 11.33 18.19
CA SER A 4 14.80 12.69 18.06
C SER A 4 13.34 12.63 17.65
N ILE A 5 12.42 13.06 18.53
CA ILE A 5 11.00 13.17 18.26
C ILE A 5 10.72 14.58 17.72
N ILE A 6 10.32 14.69 16.47
CA ILE A 6 9.99 15.92 15.79
C ILE A 6 8.48 16.08 15.77
N VAL A 7 7.98 17.12 16.45
CA VAL A 7 6.56 17.44 16.52
C VAL A 7 6.30 18.74 15.77
N LEU A 8 5.51 18.68 14.71
CA LEU A 8 5.07 19.86 13.98
C LEU A 8 3.74 20.36 14.57
N THR A 9 3.66 21.65 14.89
CA THR A 9 2.42 22.28 15.36
C THR A 9 2.09 23.54 14.57
N TYR A 10 0.82 23.73 14.30
CA TYR A 10 0.22 24.93 13.76
C TYR A 10 -1.13 25.17 14.43
N ASN A 11 -1.19 26.14 15.36
CA ASN A 11 -2.35 26.33 16.22
C ASN A 11 -2.70 25.05 17.01
N GLN A 12 -3.96 24.88 17.45
CA GLN A 12 -4.43 23.68 18.17
C GLN A 12 -3.68 23.45 19.49
N LEU A 13 -3.55 24.52 20.31
CA LEU A 13 -2.84 24.49 21.60
C LEU A 13 -3.21 23.29 22.48
N ALA A 14 -4.51 22.96 22.56
CA ALA A 14 -4.99 21.87 23.41
C ALA A 14 -4.42 20.50 22.97
N LEU A 15 -4.41 20.22 21.67
CA LEU A 15 -3.87 18.98 21.10
C LEU A 15 -2.35 18.93 21.26
N THR A 16 -1.66 20.03 20.98
CA THR A 16 -0.20 20.11 21.19
C THR A 16 0.18 19.83 22.65
N LYS A 17 -0.57 20.37 23.62
CA LYS A 17 -0.40 20.07 25.06
C LYS A 17 -0.57 18.58 25.32
N GLN A 18 -1.68 18.01 24.89
CA GLN A 18 -2.01 16.61 25.11
C GLN A 18 -0.95 15.68 24.49
N CYS A 19 -0.49 15.98 23.29
CA CYS A 19 0.56 15.22 22.61
C CYS A 19 1.86 15.24 23.44
N LEU A 20 2.36 16.42 23.81
CA LEU A 20 3.59 16.56 24.58
C LEU A 20 3.48 15.93 25.99
N GLU A 21 2.36 16.11 26.68
CA GLU A 21 2.09 15.47 27.98
C GLU A 21 2.10 13.94 27.87
N SER A 22 1.54 13.39 26.79
CA SER A 22 1.55 11.93 26.55
C SER A 22 2.97 11.40 26.30
N ILE A 23 3.79 12.15 25.55
CA ILE A 23 5.20 11.79 25.33
C ILE A 23 5.95 11.71 26.68
N TRP A 24 5.85 12.72 27.52
CA TRP A 24 6.54 12.74 28.83
C TRP A 24 6.03 11.66 29.77
N LYS A 25 4.74 11.35 29.74
CA LYS A 25 4.13 10.31 30.56
C LYS A 25 4.59 8.90 30.19
N HIS A 26 4.79 8.64 28.90
CA HIS A 26 4.94 7.28 28.35
C HIS A 26 6.32 7.00 27.74
N THR A 27 7.27 7.91 27.84
CA THR A 27 8.60 7.75 27.24
C THR A 27 9.70 8.08 28.24
N ASN A 28 10.77 7.27 28.25
CA ASN A 28 11.95 7.58 29.07
C ASN A 28 12.72 8.75 28.44
N ASN A 29 12.79 9.87 29.18
CA ASN A 29 13.41 11.10 28.73
C ASN A 29 14.93 11.02 28.51
N ASP A 30 15.62 10.04 29.10
CA ASP A 30 17.07 9.88 28.96
C ASP A 30 17.51 9.44 27.56
N CYS A 31 16.58 8.80 26.80
CA CYS A 31 16.86 8.23 25.48
C CYS A 31 16.23 9.04 24.33
N ILE A 32 15.60 10.18 24.63
CA ILE A 32 14.94 10.99 23.61
C ILE A 32 15.38 12.45 23.67
N GLU A 33 15.18 13.16 22.58
CA GLU A 33 15.05 14.62 22.54
C GLU A 33 13.76 14.97 21.81
N VAL A 34 13.08 15.99 22.27
CA VAL A 34 11.86 16.49 21.63
C VAL A 34 12.16 17.83 20.97
N ILE A 35 11.86 17.89 19.67
CA ILE A 35 12.05 19.10 18.84
C ILE A 35 10.66 19.49 18.34
N VAL A 36 10.18 20.67 18.70
CA VAL A 36 8.88 21.19 18.28
C VAL A 36 9.08 22.28 17.26
N ILE A 37 8.42 22.16 16.13
CA ILE A 37 8.40 23.21 15.11
C ILE A 37 7.03 23.90 15.19
N ASP A 38 7.04 25.14 15.68
CA ASP A 38 5.85 25.99 15.65
C ASP A 38 5.76 26.68 14.29
N ASN A 39 4.83 26.26 13.47
CA ASN A 39 4.71 26.69 12.09
C ASN A 39 3.91 28.01 11.93
N GLY A 40 4.13 28.96 12.85
CA GLY A 40 3.52 30.28 12.82
C GLY A 40 2.17 30.34 13.55
N SER A 41 2.02 29.68 14.70
CA SER A 41 0.78 29.68 15.50
C SER A 41 0.42 31.03 16.09
N HIS A 42 -0.90 31.29 16.25
CA HIS A 42 -1.49 32.54 16.78
C HIS A 42 -2.48 32.35 17.94
N ASP A 43 -2.67 31.10 18.40
CA ASP A 43 -3.68 30.72 19.42
C ASP A 43 -3.13 30.54 20.86
N GLY A 44 -1.94 31.03 21.13
CA GLY A 44 -1.25 30.84 22.41
C GLY A 44 -0.29 29.65 22.46
N THR A 45 -0.20 28.84 21.42
CA THR A 45 0.76 27.72 21.33
C THR A 45 2.20 28.18 21.52
N ARG A 46 2.60 29.31 20.91
CA ARG A 46 3.97 29.86 21.04
C ARG A 46 4.32 30.22 22.47
N ASP A 47 3.41 30.82 23.21
CA ASP A 47 3.66 31.23 24.58
C ASP A 47 3.73 30.02 25.54
N TYR A 48 2.95 29.00 25.27
CA TYR A 48 3.06 27.72 25.96
C TYR A 48 4.42 27.04 25.70
N LEU A 49 4.86 26.93 24.45
CA LEU A 49 6.12 26.28 24.09
C LEU A 49 7.35 27.00 24.68
N LYS A 50 7.34 28.34 24.79
CA LYS A 50 8.41 29.11 25.43
C LYS A 50 8.61 28.78 26.92
N GLN A 51 7.60 28.25 27.58
CA GLN A 51 7.65 27.93 29.02
C GLN A 51 8.27 26.54 29.29
N ILE A 52 8.48 25.74 28.25
CA ILE A 52 8.94 24.35 28.37
C ILE A 52 10.48 24.34 28.11
N SER A 53 11.26 24.14 29.14
CA SER A 53 12.73 24.11 29.03
C SER A 53 13.29 22.77 28.52
N SER A 54 12.52 21.70 28.57
CA SER A 54 12.94 20.33 28.20
C SER A 54 12.88 20.03 26.71
N ILE A 55 12.42 20.98 25.87
CA ILE A 55 12.28 20.81 24.42
C ILE A 55 13.14 21.82 23.67
N LYS A 56 13.54 21.44 22.45
CA LYS A 56 14.04 22.42 21.46
C LYS A 56 12.85 22.97 20.68
N VAL A 57 12.77 24.27 20.46
CA VAL A 57 11.68 24.88 19.69
C VAL A 57 12.22 25.69 18.53
N ILE A 58 11.67 25.47 17.35
CA ILE A 58 11.89 26.32 16.16
C ILE A 58 10.60 27.10 15.90
N PHE A 59 10.68 28.42 15.88
CA PHE A 59 9.53 29.30 15.65
C PHE A 59 9.54 29.90 14.25
N ASN A 60 8.73 29.36 13.35
CA ASN A 60 8.53 29.96 12.04
C ASN A 60 7.66 31.21 12.12
N LYS A 61 7.90 32.16 11.22
CA LYS A 61 7.12 33.41 11.16
C LYS A 61 5.74 33.18 10.53
N THR A 62 5.68 32.28 9.58
CA THR A 62 4.51 31.89 8.79
C THR A 62 4.44 30.37 8.69
N ASN A 63 3.32 29.85 8.22
CA ASN A 63 3.18 28.43 7.94
C ASN A 63 4.00 28.07 6.68
N GLU A 64 5.10 27.34 6.88
CA GLU A 64 6.05 26.92 5.84
C GLU A 64 5.64 25.59 5.16
N GLY A 65 4.51 25.01 5.55
CA GLY A 65 4.06 23.69 5.10
C GLY A 65 4.64 22.53 5.94
N PHE A 66 4.12 21.33 5.72
CA PHE A 66 4.47 20.14 6.50
C PHE A 66 5.92 19.68 6.23
N ALA A 67 6.25 19.42 4.96
CA ALA A 67 7.54 18.88 4.54
C ALA A 67 8.71 19.74 5.00
N LYS A 68 8.65 21.05 4.72
CA LYS A 68 9.73 21.99 5.09
C LYS A 68 9.90 22.13 6.60
N ALA A 69 8.81 22.20 7.34
CA ALA A 69 8.89 22.30 8.79
C ALA A 69 9.45 21.02 9.43
N CYS A 70 9.08 19.83 8.92
CA CYS A 70 9.68 18.57 9.36
C CYS A 70 11.18 18.49 9.03
N ASN A 71 11.61 19.00 7.87
CA ASN A 71 13.02 19.07 7.50
C ASN A 71 13.83 20.00 8.42
N GLN A 72 13.27 21.14 8.86
CA GLN A 72 13.91 22.00 9.87
C GLN A 72 14.15 21.23 11.19
N GLY A 73 13.18 20.38 11.59
CA GLY A 73 13.33 19.51 12.74
C GLY A 73 14.42 18.45 12.53
N LEU A 74 14.50 17.88 11.35
CA LEU A 74 15.52 16.91 10.95
C LEU A 74 16.94 17.53 11.03
N GLU A 75 17.12 18.74 10.53
CA GLU A 75 18.39 19.47 10.60
C GLU A 75 18.84 19.76 12.06
N ALA A 76 17.87 19.97 12.96
CA ALA A 76 18.14 20.23 14.37
C ALA A 76 18.33 18.96 15.22
N ALA A 77 18.03 17.79 14.65
CA ALA A 77 18.05 16.52 15.33
C ALA A 77 19.48 15.97 15.53
N SER A 78 19.71 15.33 16.69
CA SER A 78 20.97 14.70 17.03
C SER A 78 20.87 13.22 17.39
N GLY A 79 19.68 12.64 17.28
CA GLY A 79 19.45 11.22 17.55
C GLY A 79 19.89 10.30 16.42
N ASP A 80 20.10 9.03 16.76
CA ASP A 80 20.39 7.96 15.81
C ASP A 80 19.16 7.61 14.98
N ASN A 81 17.97 7.87 15.54
CA ASN A 81 16.67 7.72 14.90
C ASN A 81 15.93 9.05 14.91
N ILE A 82 15.13 9.24 13.87
CA ILE A 82 14.22 10.37 13.71
C ILE A 82 12.79 9.83 13.75
N LEU A 83 11.97 10.39 14.63
CA LEU A 83 10.56 10.08 14.72
C LEU A 83 9.76 11.35 14.41
N PHE A 84 9.05 11.33 13.28
CA PHE A 84 8.08 12.37 12.95
C PHE A 84 6.75 12.04 13.63
N LEU A 85 6.16 13.00 14.35
CA LEU A 85 4.94 12.80 15.12
C LEU A 85 4.00 14.00 14.94
N ASN A 86 2.76 13.75 14.56
CA ASN A 86 1.75 14.80 14.49
C ASN A 86 1.37 15.29 15.89
N ASN A 87 1.09 16.58 16.01
CA ASN A 87 0.68 17.21 17.28
C ASN A 87 -0.74 16.85 17.76
N ASP A 88 -1.54 16.19 16.90
CA ASP A 88 -2.88 15.69 17.21
C ASP A 88 -2.90 14.19 17.52
N THR A 89 -1.79 13.70 18.11
CA THR A 89 -1.63 12.33 18.56
C THR A 89 -1.58 12.22 20.08
N VAL A 90 -1.96 11.05 20.59
CA VAL A 90 -1.75 10.65 21.99
C VAL A 90 -1.00 9.32 21.98
N VAL A 91 0.26 9.37 22.43
CA VAL A 91 1.06 8.15 22.56
C VAL A 91 0.68 7.39 23.83
N THR A 92 0.82 6.07 23.81
CA THR A 92 0.33 5.17 24.86
C THR A 92 1.50 4.47 25.58
N ASN A 93 1.20 3.71 26.62
CA ASN A 93 2.24 2.99 27.35
C ASN A 93 3.03 2.04 26.42
N GLN A 94 4.36 2.06 26.52
CA GLN A 94 5.28 1.23 25.72
C GLN A 94 5.13 1.41 24.18
N TRP A 95 4.77 2.59 23.71
CA TRP A 95 4.57 2.83 22.28
C TRP A 95 5.88 2.86 21.47
N LEU A 96 6.97 3.39 22.03
CA LEU A 96 8.23 3.65 21.30
C LEU A 96 9.16 2.43 21.27
N GLU A 97 9.22 1.63 22.33
CA GLU A 97 10.14 0.50 22.44
C GLU A 97 9.89 -0.58 21.37
N PRO A 98 8.65 -0.99 21.04
CA PRO A 98 8.40 -1.92 19.94
C PRO A 98 8.84 -1.37 18.57
N LEU A 99 8.65 -0.07 18.33
CA LEU A 99 9.11 0.59 17.11
C LEU A 99 10.62 0.48 16.96
N ILE A 100 11.37 0.88 18.00
CA ILE A 100 12.84 0.81 18.02
C ILE A 100 13.30 -0.65 17.88
N LYS A 101 12.73 -1.56 18.65
CA LYS A 101 13.08 -2.98 18.59
C LYS A 101 12.89 -3.55 17.19
N LEU A 102 11.78 -3.24 16.53
CA LEU A 102 11.51 -3.69 15.17
C LEU A 102 12.47 -3.05 14.17
N LEU A 103 12.77 -1.76 14.30
CA LEU A 103 13.67 -1.03 13.42
C LEU A 103 15.08 -1.65 13.38
N TYR A 104 15.54 -2.19 14.51
CA TYR A 104 16.87 -2.81 14.64
C TYR A 104 16.85 -4.33 14.60
N GLN A 105 15.71 -4.94 14.26
CA GLN A 105 15.60 -6.39 14.13
C GLN A 105 16.36 -6.93 12.91
N ASP A 106 16.46 -6.11 11.85
CA ASP A 106 17.14 -6.42 10.60
C ASP A 106 17.71 -5.11 10.03
N ASP A 107 18.92 -5.13 9.50
CA ASP A 107 19.59 -3.95 8.94
C ASP A 107 18.82 -3.38 7.74
N LYS A 108 18.10 -4.22 7.01
CA LYS A 108 17.25 -3.80 5.88
C LYS A 108 16.03 -2.99 6.30
N ILE A 109 15.58 -3.07 7.56
CA ILE A 109 14.43 -2.28 8.01
C ILE A 109 14.88 -0.84 8.18
N GLY A 110 14.37 0.04 7.33
CA GLY A 110 14.71 1.48 7.35
C GLY A 110 13.69 2.35 8.04
N MET A 111 12.41 1.95 8.02
CA MET A 111 11.30 2.74 8.51
C MET A 111 10.25 1.87 9.21
N VAL A 112 9.68 2.38 10.31
CA VAL A 112 8.65 1.68 11.10
C VAL A 112 7.57 2.67 11.53
N GLY A 113 6.30 2.25 11.47
CA GLY A 113 5.17 3.00 12.01
C GLY A 113 4.33 2.15 12.96
N PRO A 114 3.58 2.76 13.89
CA PRO A 114 2.63 2.08 14.77
C PRO A 114 1.30 1.83 14.06
N VAL A 115 0.37 1.16 14.74
CA VAL A 115 -1.05 1.16 14.40
C VAL A 115 -1.79 2.30 15.08
N SER A 116 -2.96 2.67 14.52
CA SER A 116 -3.78 3.77 15.03
C SER A 116 -5.29 3.51 14.81
N ASN A 117 -6.12 4.24 15.55
CA ASN A 117 -7.57 4.28 15.36
C ASN A 117 -7.98 5.02 14.09
N TYR A 118 -7.19 6.02 13.66
CA TYR A 118 -7.53 6.89 12.55
C TYR A 118 -6.30 7.15 11.67
N VAL A 119 -6.21 6.42 10.58
CA VAL A 119 -5.13 6.51 9.59
C VAL A 119 -5.58 5.77 8.33
N SER A 120 -5.04 6.07 7.16
CA SER A 120 -5.35 5.31 5.95
C SER A 120 -4.51 4.03 5.84
N GLY A 121 -5.12 2.98 5.27
CA GLY A 121 -4.42 1.75 4.93
C GLY A 121 -4.21 0.79 6.11
N PRO A 122 -3.19 -0.10 6.03
CA PRO A 122 -3.05 -1.23 6.93
C PRO A 122 -2.62 -0.90 8.37
N GLN A 123 -2.28 0.36 8.66
CA GLN A 123 -2.01 0.83 10.02
C GLN A 123 -3.29 1.09 10.81
N GLN A 124 -4.44 1.21 10.14
CA GLN A 124 -5.71 1.43 10.82
C GLN A 124 -6.20 0.15 11.47
N VAL A 125 -6.60 0.26 12.75
CA VAL A 125 -7.23 -0.81 13.51
C VAL A 125 -8.56 -0.36 14.10
N PRO A 126 -9.56 -1.25 14.18
CA PRO A 126 -10.81 -0.92 14.84
C PRO A 126 -10.57 -0.75 16.35
N VAL A 127 -11.26 0.23 16.94
CA VAL A 127 -11.21 0.52 18.37
C VAL A 127 -12.60 0.48 18.97
N ASP A 128 -12.70 0.16 20.25
CA ASP A 128 -13.97 0.05 21.00
C ASP A 128 -14.21 1.20 22.00
N TYR A 129 -13.26 2.13 22.14
CA TYR A 129 -13.42 3.31 22.98
C TYR A 129 -14.03 4.50 22.19
N THR A 130 -14.71 5.37 22.92
CA THR A 130 -15.35 6.57 22.36
C THR A 130 -14.77 7.89 22.89
N ASN A 131 -13.89 7.81 23.90
CA ASN A 131 -13.24 8.96 24.52
C ASN A 131 -11.78 8.65 24.86
N VAL A 132 -11.01 9.66 25.20
CA VAL A 132 -9.57 9.54 25.52
C VAL A 132 -9.26 8.70 26.75
N GLU A 133 -10.21 8.53 27.67
CA GLU A 133 -10.05 7.74 28.89
C GLU A 133 -9.94 6.24 28.59
N GLY A 134 -10.59 5.77 27.51
CA GLY A 134 -10.51 4.38 27.06
C GLY A 134 -9.26 4.00 26.28
N ILE A 135 -8.42 4.98 25.88
CA ILE A 135 -7.24 4.74 25.05
C ILE A 135 -6.24 3.79 25.73
N GLU A 136 -5.96 4.02 27.03
CA GLU A 136 -4.96 3.24 27.77
C GLU A 136 -5.38 1.78 27.95
N ASP A 137 -6.64 1.53 28.29
CA ASP A 137 -7.16 0.18 28.48
C ASP A 137 -7.17 -0.59 27.14
N PHE A 138 -7.66 0.05 26.08
CA PHE A 138 -7.62 -0.53 24.73
C PHE A 138 -6.20 -0.84 24.30
N SER A 139 -5.30 0.15 24.34
CA SER A 139 -3.93 0.00 23.84
C SER A 139 -3.17 -1.08 24.62
N GLY A 140 -3.33 -1.16 25.95
CA GLY A 140 -2.71 -2.17 26.80
C GLY A 140 -3.11 -3.59 26.40
N LEU A 141 -4.41 -3.84 26.19
CA LEU A 141 -4.91 -5.14 25.76
C LEU A 141 -4.52 -5.46 24.31
N TYR A 142 -4.68 -4.52 23.41
CA TYR A 142 -4.36 -4.70 22.00
C TYR A 142 -2.88 -5.00 21.79
N CYS A 143 -1.98 -4.19 22.33
CA CYS A 143 -0.54 -4.37 22.19
C CYS A 143 -0.05 -5.68 22.80
N LEU A 144 -0.64 -6.10 23.93
CA LEU A 144 -0.34 -7.39 24.53
C LEU A 144 -0.68 -8.57 23.59
N GLN A 145 -1.84 -8.54 22.94
CA GLN A 145 -2.29 -9.55 21.97
C GLN A 145 -1.44 -9.57 20.69
N GLN A 146 -0.88 -8.44 20.33
CA GLN A 146 -0.06 -8.27 19.12
C GLN A 146 1.45 -8.34 19.38
N ARG A 147 1.87 -8.62 20.59
CA ARG A 147 3.27 -8.56 21.04
C ARG A 147 4.24 -9.26 20.10
N GLY A 148 5.23 -8.50 19.62
CA GLY A 148 6.28 -8.97 18.72
C GLY A 148 5.84 -9.23 17.27
N LYS A 149 4.59 -8.92 16.91
CA LYS A 149 4.09 -9.07 15.53
C LYS A 149 4.35 -7.79 14.73
N SER A 150 4.63 -7.97 13.45
CA SER A 150 4.81 -6.87 12.50
C SER A 150 4.23 -7.21 11.13
N LYS A 151 4.03 -6.19 10.30
CA LYS A 151 3.64 -6.36 8.89
C LYS A 151 4.62 -5.62 7.98
N ALA A 152 5.04 -6.27 6.90
CA ALA A 152 5.73 -5.63 5.79
C ALA A 152 4.72 -4.83 4.94
N VAL A 153 5.10 -3.63 4.54
CA VAL A 153 4.24 -2.73 3.76
C VAL A 153 5.08 -1.90 2.79
N LEU A 154 4.43 -1.30 1.79
CA LEU A 154 5.08 -0.37 0.88
C LEU A 154 4.78 1.10 1.22
N ARG A 155 3.98 1.33 2.24
CA ARG A 155 3.56 2.66 2.67
C ARG A 155 3.43 2.72 4.18
N LEU A 156 3.95 3.80 4.76
CA LEU A 156 3.71 4.22 6.15
C LEU A 156 3.20 5.65 6.14
N VAL A 157 2.21 5.94 6.95
CA VAL A 157 1.63 7.30 7.04
C VAL A 157 2.41 8.14 8.04
N GLY A 158 2.67 9.38 7.67
CA GLY A 158 3.53 10.31 8.39
C GLY A 158 3.01 10.82 9.74
N PHE A 159 1.82 10.36 10.22
CA PHE A 159 1.29 10.76 11.53
C PHE A 159 2.21 10.35 12.71
N CYS A 160 2.88 9.20 12.55
CA CYS A 160 3.91 8.69 13.46
C CYS A 160 4.84 7.76 12.66
N LEU A 161 6.05 8.22 12.38
CA LEU A 161 6.99 7.56 11.49
C LEU A 161 8.40 7.58 12.07
N LEU A 162 8.90 6.41 12.45
CA LEU A 162 10.27 6.24 12.93
C LEU A 162 11.19 5.79 11.79
N VAL A 163 12.29 6.51 11.58
CA VAL A 163 13.26 6.28 10.51
C VAL A 163 14.67 6.26 11.10
N LYS A 164 15.54 5.35 10.65
CA LYS A 164 16.97 5.42 10.94
C LYS A 164 17.55 6.71 10.34
N LYS A 165 18.37 7.42 11.10
CA LYS A 165 18.99 8.64 10.57
C LYS A 165 19.84 8.39 9.34
N GLU A 166 20.58 7.29 9.31
CA GLU A 166 21.38 6.88 8.15
C GLU A 166 20.55 6.73 6.85
N VAL A 167 19.29 6.27 6.97
CA VAL A 167 18.38 6.18 5.82
C VAL A 167 18.03 7.58 5.31
N LEU A 168 17.69 8.51 6.21
CA LEU A 168 17.42 9.91 5.82
C LEU A 168 18.66 10.61 5.26
N ASP A 169 19.85 10.31 5.78
CA ASP A 169 21.12 10.83 5.25
C ASP A 169 21.36 10.32 3.81
N GLU A 170 20.90 9.11 3.46
CA GLU A 170 21.04 8.56 2.12
C GLU A 170 19.97 9.03 1.15
N ILE A 171 18.68 9.05 1.58
CA ILE A 171 17.54 9.35 0.69
C ILE A 171 17.10 10.82 0.73
N GLY A 172 17.58 11.60 1.71
CA GLY A 172 17.11 12.95 2.02
C GLY A 172 15.85 12.98 2.87
N GLY A 173 15.49 14.18 3.37
CA GLY A 173 14.24 14.43 4.09
C GLY A 173 12.98 14.39 3.20
N PHE A 174 11.91 15.02 3.66
CA PHE A 174 10.70 15.19 2.87
C PHE A 174 10.91 16.08 1.65
N ASP A 175 10.26 15.77 0.54
CA ASP A 175 10.29 16.60 -0.68
C ASP A 175 9.37 17.83 -0.47
N GLU A 176 9.98 19.01 -0.40
CA GLU A 176 9.28 20.27 -0.08
C GLU A 176 8.35 20.78 -1.18
N ARG A 177 8.32 20.12 -2.34
CA ARG A 177 7.34 20.42 -3.39
C ARG A 177 5.91 20.02 -3.02
N PHE A 178 5.75 19.08 -2.09
CA PHE A 178 4.43 18.70 -1.57
C PHE A 178 3.94 19.77 -0.57
N GLU A 179 2.91 20.49 -0.98
CA GLU A 179 2.37 21.60 -0.19
C GLU A 179 1.43 21.09 0.92
N GLY A 180 1.54 21.63 2.10
CA GLY A 180 0.56 21.50 3.19
C GLY A 180 0.36 20.11 3.80
N GLY A 181 0.94 19.06 3.24
CA GLY A 181 0.75 17.66 3.64
C GLY A 181 -0.05 16.83 2.62
N SER A 182 0.17 15.56 2.59
CA SER A 182 -0.28 14.51 1.66
C SER A 182 0.73 14.20 0.56
N PHE A 183 1.01 12.91 0.37
CA PHE A 183 1.96 12.31 -0.59
C PHE A 183 3.45 12.50 -0.26
N GLU A 184 3.85 13.39 0.63
CA GLU A 184 5.25 13.54 1.05
C GLU A 184 5.78 12.31 1.82
N ASP A 185 4.91 11.66 2.59
CA ASP A 185 5.19 10.41 3.29
C ASP A 185 5.22 9.22 2.32
N ASP A 186 4.32 9.18 1.34
CA ASP A 186 4.35 8.21 0.26
C ASP A 186 5.65 8.31 -0.56
N ASP A 187 6.06 9.52 -0.90
CA ASP A 187 7.32 9.80 -1.59
C ASP A 187 8.55 9.34 -0.79
N LEU A 188 8.59 9.64 0.51
CA LEU A 188 9.67 9.23 1.39
C LEU A 188 9.76 7.70 1.48
N CYS A 189 8.61 7.03 1.60
CA CYS A 189 8.50 5.58 1.59
C CYS A 189 9.07 4.96 0.31
N LEU A 190 8.69 5.48 -0.86
CA LEU A 190 9.15 4.96 -2.14
C LEU A 190 10.66 5.16 -2.35
N ARG A 191 11.23 6.31 -1.90
CA ARG A 191 12.68 6.53 -1.93
C ARG A 191 13.44 5.52 -1.07
N ALA A 192 12.93 5.19 0.11
CA ALA A 192 13.51 4.17 0.97
C ALA A 192 13.44 2.76 0.34
N LEU A 193 12.27 2.37 -0.18
CA LEU A 193 12.08 1.10 -0.89
C LEU A 193 13.00 0.98 -2.10
N GLN A 194 13.16 2.05 -2.90
CA GLN A 194 14.04 2.06 -4.06
C GLN A 194 15.52 1.83 -3.70
N LYS A 195 15.91 2.16 -2.47
CA LYS A 195 17.23 1.88 -1.90
C LYS A 195 17.34 0.48 -1.27
N GLY A 196 16.27 -0.30 -1.30
CA GLY A 196 16.22 -1.65 -0.74
C GLY A 196 15.87 -1.73 0.74
N TYR A 197 15.50 -0.60 1.37
CA TYR A 197 15.04 -0.59 2.75
C TYR A 197 13.60 -1.09 2.86
N GLN A 198 13.33 -1.93 3.84
CA GLN A 198 12.00 -2.43 4.17
C GLN A 198 11.25 -1.46 5.07
N LEU A 199 9.94 -1.39 4.86
CA LEU A 199 9.01 -0.65 5.71
C LEU A 199 8.15 -1.63 6.48
N LYS A 200 7.98 -1.41 7.80
CA LYS A 200 7.17 -2.31 8.63
C LYS A 200 6.24 -1.56 9.58
N ILE A 201 5.11 -2.17 9.86
CA ILE A 201 4.19 -1.74 10.91
C ILE A 201 4.48 -2.60 12.15
N ALA A 202 4.74 -1.97 13.29
CA ALA A 202 4.77 -2.62 14.59
C ALA A 202 3.34 -2.78 15.10
N LEU A 203 2.81 -3.99 15.10
CA LEU A 203 1.42 -4.23 15.53
C LEU A 203 1.22 -4.09 17.02
N ASP A 204 2.29 -4.19 17.81
CA ASP A 204 2.31 -4.03 19.27
C ASP A 204 2.70 -2.60 19.72
N SER A 205 2.61 -1.63 18.83
CA SER A 205 2.71 -0.21 19.12
C SER A 205 1.43 0.50 18.66
N PHE A 206 0.72 1.13 19.59
CA PHE A 206 -0.51 1.87 19.30
C PHE A 206 -0.34 3.35 19.65
N VAL A 207 -0.70 4.21 18.70
CA VAL A 207 -0.74 5.67 18.88
C VAL A 207 -2.12 6.17 18.46
N HIS A 208 -2.85 6.79 19.39
CA HIS A 208 -4.14 7.42 19.07
C HIS A 208 -3.92 8.66 18.21
N HIS A 209 -4.71 8.83 17.16
CA HIS A 209 -4.68 9.97 16.27
C HIS A 209 -6.08 10.59 16.20
N HIS A 210 -6.19 11.86 16.57
CA HIS A 210 -7.46 12.57 16.49
C HIS A 210 -7.92 12.75 15.04
N GLY A 211 -6.98 12.88 14.12
CA GLY A 211 -7.20 12.96 12.68
C GLY A 211 -7.85 14.27 12.21
N HIS A 212 -7.33 14.83 11.12
CA HIS A 212 -7.85 16.08 10.49
C HIS A 212 -7.95 17.32 11.39
N ALA A 213 -7.45 17.29 12.61
CA ALA A 213 -7.60 18.42 13.53
C ALA A 213 -6.89 19.67 13.01
N THR A 214 -5.73 19.53 12.40
CA THR A 214 -4.97 20.64 11.79
C THR A 214 -5.69 21.18 10.54
N PHE A 215 -6.31 20.31 9.74
CA PHE A 215 -7.06 20.69 8.53
C PHE A 215 -8.42 21.33 8.87
N SER A 216 -9.14 20.79 9.86
CA SER A 216 -10.45 21.31 10.26
C SER A 216 -10.36 22.66 10.99
N GLY A 217 -9.21 22.95 11.62
CA GLY A 217 -8.93 24.25 12.24
C GLY A 217 -8.54 25.36 11.27
N ASN A 218 -8.35 25.07 9.99
CA ASN A 218 -7.84 26.00 8.97
C ASN A 218 -8.88 26.15 7.85
N GLN A 219 -9.87 27.06 8.06
CA GLN A 219 -10.98 27.28 7.12
C GLN A 219 -10.55 27.78 5.72
N ASP A 220 -9.32 28.26 5.58
CA ASP A 220 -8.78 28.79 4.31
C ASP A 220 -8.12 27.71 3.43
N LEU A 221 -7.90 26.50 3.94
CA LEU A 221 -7.28 25.40 3.16
C LEU A 221 -8.34 24.63 2.37
N ASN A 222 -8.30 24.78 1.05
CA ASN A 222 -9.06 23.91 0.16
C ASN A 222 -8.33 22.53 0.03
N ILE A 223 -8.65 21.62 0.96
CA ILE A 223 -8.04 20.28 1.07
C ILE A 223 -8.15 19.50 -0.25
N GLY A 224 -9.29 19.61 -0.94
CA GLY A 224 -9.50 18.92 -2.22
C GLY A 224 -8.54 19.40 -3.31
N ARG A 225 -8.32 20.73 -3.39
CA ARG A 225 -7.36 21.30 -4.34
C ARG A 225 -5.93 20.88 -3.99
N LEU A 226 -5.55 20.95 -2.73
CA LEU A 226 -4.23 20.58 -2.24
C LEU A 226 -3.92 19.12 -2.57
N TYR A 227 -4.86 18.22 -2.29
CA TYR A 227 -4.74 16.79 -2.63
C TYR A 227 -4.51 16.59 -4.14
N GLN A 228 -5.25 17.30 -5.01
CA GLN A 228 -5.08 17.18 -6.47
C GLN A 228 -3.72 17.70 -6.93
N VAL A 229 -3.25 18.82 -6.37
CA VAL A 229 -1.92 19.38 -6.69
C VAL A 229 -0.82 18.39 -6.29
N ASN A 230 -0.84 17.91 -5.06
CA ASN A 230 0.17 16.98 -4.55
C ASN A 230 0.13 15.64 -5.30
N ARG A 231 -1.07 15.13 -5.62
CA ARG A 231 -1.20 13.93 -6.46
C ARG A 231 -0.55 14.12 -7.82
N GLN A 232 -0.71 15.31 -8.45
CA GLN A 232 -0.07 15.59 -9.73
C GLN A 232 1.45 15.66 -9.59
N ILE A 233 1.98 16.31 -8.54
CA ILE A 233 3.43 16.33 -8.23
C ILE A 233 3.97 14.91 -8.06
N PHE A 234 3.23 14.04 -7.35
CA PHE A 234 3.60 12.64 -7.15
C PHE A 234 3.65 11.90 -8.50
N ILE A 235 2.61 12.01 -9.33
CA ILE A 235 2.54 11.37 -10.65
C ILE A 235 3.65 11.90 -11.57
N ASP A 236 3.92 13.20 -11.55
CA ASP A 236 4.99 13.79 -12.39
C ASP A 236 6.37 13.27 -11.97
N LYS A 237 6.58 13.01 -10.70
CA LYS A 237 7.83 12.47 -10.16
C LYS A 237 7.99 10.98 -10.44
N TRP A 238 6.97 10.19 -10.09
CA TRP A 238 7.03 8.73 -10.09
C TRP A 238 6.46 8.08 -11.37
N LYS A 239 5.84 8.85 -12.26
CA LYS A 239 5.17 8.42 -13.51
C LYS A 239 4.02 7.44 -13.29
N GLN A 240 3.62 7.24 -12.05
CA GLN A 240 2.56 6.33 -11.62
C GLN A 240 1.74 6.98 -10.51
N ASP A 241 0.50 6.55 -10.34
CA ASP A 241 -0.30 6.91 -9.17
C ASP A 241 0.16 6.09 -7.93
N VAL A 242 -0.06 6.62 -6.73
CA VAL A 242 0.28 5.92 -5.47
C VAL A 242 -0.34 4.53 -5.37
N MET A 243 -1.53 4.34 -5.93
CA MET A 243 -2.21 3.04 -5.94
C MET A 243 -1.46 1.97 -6.73
N ALA A 244 -0.70 2.35 -7.76
CA ALA A 244 0.13 1.41 -8.52
C ALA A 244 1.26 0.79 -7.66
N PHE A 245 1.69 1.51 -6.61
CA PHE A 245 2.72 1.03 -5.70
C PHE A 245 2.15 0.26 -4.50
N THR A 246 0.95 0.60 -4.03
CA THR A 246 0.47 0.20 -2.69
C THR A 246 -0.68 -0.80 -2.69
N ASN A 247 -1.29 -1.12 -3.84
CA ASN A 247 -2.39 -2.07 -3.91
C ASN A 247 -1.91 -3.51 -3.71
N PRO A 248 -2.30 -4.22 -2.62
CA PRO A 248 -1.87 -5.59 -2.34
C PRO A 248 -2.69 -6.65 -3.09
N TYR A 249 -3.71 -6.28 -3.85
CA TYR A 249 -4.63 -7.21 -4.54
C TYR A 249 -5.13 -8.33 -3.61
N PRO A 250 -5.86 -8.02 -2.53
CA PRO A 250 -6.20 -8.98 -1.48
C PRO A 250 -7.00 -10.17 -2.00
N GLU A 251 -7.86 -9.99 -3.01
CA GLU A 251 -8.64 -11.06 -3.64
C GLU A 251 -7.73 -12.05 -4.38
N LEU A 252 -6.67 -11.57 -5.04
CA LEU A 252 -5.71 -12.39 -5.75
C LEU A 252 -4.83 -13.16 -4.75
N THR A 253 -4.28 -12.46 -3.78
CA THR A 253 -3.39 -13.05 -2.76
C THR A 253 -4.11 -14.08 -1.88
N ALA A 254 -5.40 -13.87 -1.56
CA ALA A 254 -6.20 -14.79 -0.77
C ALA A 254 -6.37 -16.18 -1.42
N LEU A 255 -6.29 -16.26 -2.75
CA LEU A 255 -6.40 -17.53 -3.48
C LEU A 255 -5.10 -18.35 -3.50
N VAL A 256 -3.97 -17.77 -3.12
CA VAL A 256 -2.70 -18.50 -3.03
C VAL A 256 -2.77 -19.46 -1.84
N PRO A 257 -2.57 -20.79 -2.04
CA PRO A 257 -2.58 -21.73 -0.93
C PRO A 257 -1.49 -21.42 0.10
N SER A 258 -1.82 -21.52 1.39
CA SER A 258 -0.87 -21.27 2.48
C SER A 258 0.30 -22.27 2.53
N SER A 259 0.16 -23.40 1.85
CA SER A 259 1.22 -24.41 1.67
C SER A 259 2.20 -24.09 0.55
N SER A 260 1.97 -23.03 -0.24
CA SER A 260 2.85 -22.66 -1.35
C SER A 260 4.14 -22.02 -0.83
N HIS A 261 5.29 -22.60 -1.17
CA HIS A 261 6.61 -22.17 -0.73
C HIS A 261 7.33 -21.31 -1.79
N SER A 262 7.32 -21.75 -3.04
CA SER A 262 7.89 -21.01 -4.16
C SER A 262 6.77 -20.42 -5.01
N ILE A 263 6.72 -19.09 -5.10
CA ILE A 263 5.62 -18.38 -5.75
C ILE A 263 6.19 -17.44 -6.82
N LEU A 264 5.69 -17.53 -8.05
CA LEU A 264 5.98 -16.57 -9.11
C LEU A 264 4.83 -15.57 -9.23
N HIS A 265 5.14 -14.28 -9.23
CA HIS A 265 4.18 -13.21 -9.49
C HIS A 265 4.51 -12.51 -10.81
N ILE A 266 3.67 -12.66 -11.81
CA ILE A 266 3.82 -12.08 -13.13
C ILE A 266 3.03 -10.77 -13.19
N GLY A 267 3.71 -9.68 -13.55
CA GLY A 267 3.19 -8.33 -13.39
C GLY A 267 3.16 -7.95 -11.91
N CYS A 268 4.30 -8.15 -11.21
CA CYS A 268 4.32 -7.97 -9.74
C CYS A 268 4.28 -6.51 -9.29
N GLY A 269 4.35 -5.54 -10.23
CA GLY A 269 4.36 -4.13 -9.90
C GLY A 269 5.47 -3.78 -8.92
N ALA A 270 5.19 -2.91 -7.97
CA ALA A 270 6.11 -2.55 -6.89
C ALA A 270 6.23 -3.62 -5.77
N GLY A 271 5.48 -4.73 -5.85
CA GLY A 271 5.60 -5.84 -4.90
C GLY A 271 4.63 -5.83 -3.73
N ALA A 272 3.59 -5.00 -3.73
CA ALA A 272 2.63 -4.92 -2.61
C ALA A 272 1.94 -6.25 -2.31
N ALA A 273 1.53 -7.01 -3.33
CA ALA A 273 0.98 -8.34 -3.17
C ALA A 273 1.98 -9.33 -2.55
N GLY A 274 3.26 -9.19 -2.88
CA GLY A 274 4.32 -9.98 -2.27
C GLY A 274 4.51 -9.67 -0.79
N ALA A 275 4.52 -8.40 -0.40
CA ALA A 275 4.56 -8.01 1.00
C ALA A 275 3.37 -8.58 1.79
N GLU A 276 2.17 -8.57 1.21
CA GLU A 276 0.98 -9.18 1.82
C GLU A 276 1.12 -10.70 1.99
N LEU A 277 1.67 -11.41 1.01
CA LEU A 277 1.94 -12.85 1.12
C LEU A 277 2.94 -13.16 2.22
N LEU A 278 4.04 -12.39 2.33
CA LEU A 278 5.06 -12.55 3.37
C LEU A 278 4.50 -12.30 4.77
N ASN A 279 3.48 -11.45 4.92
CA ASN A 279 2.78 -11.24 6.17
C ASN A 279 1.92 -12.44 6.58
N ARG A 280 1.48 -13.26 5.60
CA ARG A 280 0.55 -14.37 5.80
C ARG A 280 1.23 -15.72 5.94
N GLN A 281 2.32 -15.94 5.21
CA GLN A 281 2.98 -17.25 5.13
C GLN A 281 4.47 -17.13 4.86
N THR A 282 5.22 -18.16 5.26
CA THR A 282 6.64 -18.28 4.89
C THR A 282 6.75 -18.78 3.46
N CYS A 283 7.23 -17.94 2.56
CA CYS A 283 7.42 -18.29 1.14
C CYS A 283 8.60 -17.54 0.54
N ILE A 284 9.05 -18.00 -0.61
CA ILE A 284 10.04 -17.34 -1.46
C ILE A 284 9.31 -16.81 -2.68
N LEU A 285 9.45 -15.51 -2.92
CA LEU A 285 8.77 -14.80 -3.99
C LEU A 285 9.73 -14.53 -5.16
N TYR A 286 9.26 -14.82 -6.34
CA TYR A 286 9.91 -14.47 -7.61
C TYR A 286 8.96 -13.56 -8.40
N GLY A 287 9.51 -12.54 -9.06
CA GLY A 287 8.71 -11.56 -9.78
C GLY A 287 9.10 -11.42 -11.25
N ILE A 288 8.13 -11.08 -12.07
CA ILE A 288 8.33 -10.57 -13.42
C ILE A 288 7.66 -9.21 -13.50
N GLU A 289 8.46 -8.19 -13.87
CA GLU A 289 7.99 -6.81 -14.00
C GLU A 289 8.80 -6.09 -15.08
N GLU A 290 8.12 -5.47 -16.05
CA GLU A 290 8.80 -4.79 -17.16
C GLU A 290 9.28 -3.39 -16.78
N ASP A 291 8.52 -2.67 -15.98
CA ASP A 291 8.92 -1.34 -15.52
C ASP A 291 10.12 -1.43 -14.58
N ALA A 292 11.20 -0.73 -14.93
CA ALA A 292 12.46 -0.80 -14.19
C ALA A 292 12.36 -0.20 -12.78
N LEU A 293 11.52 0.83 -12.59
CA LEU A 293 11.30 1.45 -11.29
C LEU A 293 10.51 0.51 -10.37
N LEU A 294 9.38 0.00 -10.84
CA LEU A 294 8.55 -0.95 -10.08
C LEU A 294 9.36 -2.20 -9.73
N ARG A 295 10.13 -2.73 -10.68
CA ARG A 295 11.02 -3.87 -10.46
C ARG A 295 12.06 -3.61 -9.36
N SER A 296 12.66 -2.42 -9.34
CA SER A 296 13.65 -2.07 -8.32
C SER A 296 13.05 -2.02 -6.91
N ILE A 297 11.81 -1.56 -6.79
CA ILE A 297 11.06 -1.51 -5.52
C ILE A 297 10.64 -2.92 -5.10
N ALA A 298 10.10 -3.72 -6.02
CA ALA A 298 9.67 -5.10 -5.74
C ALA A 298 10.83 -5.97 -5.21
N ALA A 299 12.05 -5.75 -5.69
CA ALA A 299 13.25 -6.46 -5.24
C ALA A 299 13.51 -6.35 -3.72
N THR A 300 12.87 -5.40 -3.02
CA THR A 300 12.93 -5.28 -1.55
C THR A 300 12.29 -6.48 -0.84
N TYR A 301 11.28 -7.11 -1.45
CA TYR A 301 10.52 -8.21 -0.84
C TYR A 301 10.61 -9.52 -1.61
N TYR A 302 11.14 -9.51 -2.83
CA TYR A 302 11.27 -10.67 -3.69
C TYR A 302 12.73 -11.16 -3.71
N GLU A 303 12.92 -12.46 -3.75
CA GLU A 303 14.25 -13.08 -3.93
C GLU A 303 14.88 -12.65 -5.25
N GLN A 304 14.06 -12.61 -6.30
CA GLN A 304 14.49 -12.19 -7.64
C GLN A 304 13.31 -11.55 -8.38
N VAL A 305 13.55 -10.42 -9.03
CA VAL A 305 12.60 -9.80 -9.99
C VAL A 305 13.33 -9.58 -11.32
N ILE A 306 12.75 -10.13 -12.38
CA ILE A 306 13.33 -10.05 -13.73
C ILE A 306 12.38 -9.31 -14.68
N SER A 307 12.93 -8.81 -15.80
CA SER A 307 12.13 -8.41 -16.97
C SER A 307 12.12 -9.58 -17.93
N ALA A 308 10.95 -10.07 -18.30
CA ALA A 308 10.77 -11.16 -19.25
C ALA A 308 9.46 -11.05 -20.00
N ASP A 309 9.50 -11.25 -21.32
CA ASP A 309 8.30 -11.39 -22.14
C ASP A 309 7.77 -12.83 -22.02
N VAL A 310 6.76 -13.01 -21.21
CA VAL A 310 6.16 -14.34 -20.93
C VAL A 310 5.42 -14.95 -22.12
N GLU A 311 5.16 -14.17 -23.17
CA GLU A 311 4.53 -14.66 -24.39
C GLU A 311 5.51 -15.27 -25.38
N ARG A 312 6.74 -14.73 -25.40
CA ARG A 312 7.74 -15.04 -26.43
C ARG A 312 8.88 -15.92 -25.94
N CYS A 313 9.16 -15.90 -24.64
CA CYS A 313 10.30 -16.56 -24.06
C CYS A 313 9.89 -17.63 -23.04
N SER A 314 10.59 -18.76 -23.02
CA SER A 314 10.56 -19.65 -21.87
C SER A 314 11.12 -18.92 -20.65
N LEU A 315 10.46 -19.05 -19.51
CA LEU A 315 10.93 -18.46 -18.27
C LEU A 315 12.27 -19.09 -17.85
N PRO A 316 13.22 -18.31 -17.30
CA PRO A 316 14.53 -18.80 -16.93
C PRO A 316 14.52 -19.57 -15.59
N TYR A 317 13.51 -20.38 -15.38
CA TYR A 317 13.32 -21.22 -14.19
C TYR A 317 13.19 -22.69 -14.58
N PRO A 318 13.56 -23.63 -13.69
CA PRO A 318 13.38 -25.04 -13.95
C PRO A 318 11.93 -25.43 -14.22
N GLU A 319 11.72 -26.54 -14.93
CA GLU A 319 10.40 -27.15 -15.04
C GLU A 319 9.87 -27.55 -13.66
N ALA A 320 8.56 -27.40 -13.45
CA ALA A 320 7.91 -27.76 -12.19
C ALA A 320 8.56 -27.13 -10.94
N PHE A 321 8.96 -25.86 -11.02
CA PHE A 321 9.67 -25.16 -9.93
C PHE A 321 8.71 -24.49 -8.94
N PHE A 322 7.61 -23.89 -9.42
CA PHE A 322 6.72 -23.09 -8.60
C PHE A 322 5.54 -23.90 -8.03
N ASP A 323 5.22 -23.68 -6.75
CA ASP A 323 4.01 -24.23 -6.11
C ASP A 323 2.76 -23.43 -6.53
N ALA A 324 2.94 -22.11 -6.71
CA ALA A 324 1.88 -21.24 -7.19
C ALA A 324 2.43 -20.17 -8.14
N MET A 325 1.59 -19.74 -9.06
CA MET A 325 1.83 -18.59 -9.93
C MET A 325 0.65 -17.64 -9.84
N MET A 326 0.94 -16.35 -9.63
CA MET A 326 -0.04 -15.27 -9.71
C MET A 326 0.19 -14.51 -11.01
N VAL A 327 -0.87 -14.25 -11.74
CA VAL A 327 -0.87 -13.44 -12.96
C VAL A 327 -1.80 -12.25 -12.75
N GLY A 328 -1.21 -11.06 -12.73
CA GLY A 328 -1.95 -9.80 -12.68
C GLY A 328 -2.62 -9.49 -14.02
N ASP A 329 -2.69 -8.22 -14.38
CA ASP A 329 -3.39 -7.74 -15.57
C ASP A 329 -2.77 -8.15 -16.93
N LEU A 330 -1.68 -8.90 -16.92
CA LEU A 330 -0.93 -9.29 -18.13
C LEU A 330 -1.81 -9.93 -19.20
N LEU A 331 -2.76 -10.79 -18.81
CA LEU A 331 -3.59 -11.51 -19.78
C LEU A 331 -4.46 -10.59 -20.64
N ASN A 332 -4.69 -9.35 -20.22
CA ASN A 332 -5.43 -8.35 -21.01
C ASN A 332 -4.65 -7.79 -22.18
N TYR A 333 -3.34 -7.67 -21.99
CA TYR A 333 -2.41 -7.11 -22.97
C TYR A 333 -1.75 -8.21 -23.81
N SER A 334 -1.95 -9.48 -23.43
CA SER A 334 -1.45 -10.64 -24.16
C SER A 334 -2.08 -10.73 -25.55
N ASN A 335 -1.26 -11.05 -26.57
CA ASN A 335 -1.78 -11.32 -27.91
C ASN A 335 -2.52 -12.65 -28.01
N ASN A 336 -2.17 -13.60 -27.13
CA ASN A 336 -2.84 -14.89 -27.01
C ASN A 336 -2.86 -15.38 -25.57
N PRO A 337 -3.85 -14.98 -24.75
CA PRO A 337 -3.93 -15.33 -23.33
C PRO A 337 -3.90 -16.84 -23.07
N GLN A 338 -4.52 -17.63 -23.91
CA GLN A 338 -4.53 -19.10 -23.78
C GLN A 338 -3.11 -19.67 -23.93
N ARG A 339 -2.36 -19.23 -24.94
CA ARG A 339 -0.98 -19.66 -25.16
C ARG A 339 -0.06 -19.23 -24.01
N THR A 340 -0.28 -18.04 -23.47
CA THR A 340 0.45 -17.57 -22.27
C THR A 340 0.20 -18.50 -21.08
N ILE A 341 -1.06 -18.87 -20.82
CA ILE A 341 -1.45 -19.81 -19.77
C ILE A 341 -0.82 -21.21 -20.00
N GLU A 342 -0.79 -21.69 -21.24
CA GLU A 342 -0.13 -22.94 -21.61
C GLU A 342 1.38 -22.92 -21.34
N ALA A 343 2.04 -21.83 -21.71
CA ALA A 343 3.49 -21.67 -21.48
C ALA A 343 3.85 -21.69 -19.99
N LEU A 344 3.05 -21.05 -19.15
CA LEU A 344 3.25 -21.03 -17.70
C LEU A 344 3.16 -22.42 -17.05
N ALA A 345 2.44 -23.34 -17.68
CA ALA A 345 2.30 -24.72 -17.17
C ALA A 345 3.68 -25.44 -17.04
N VAL A 346 4.66 -25.09 -17.85
CA VAL A 346 5.98 -25.74 -17.84
C VAL A 346 6.65 -25.58 -16.47
N ASN A 347 6.68 -24.37 -15.94
CA ASN A 347 7.38 -24.06 -14.68
C ASN A 347 6.51 -24.28 -13.43
N LEU A 348 5.20 -24.53 -13.59
CA LEU A 348 4.29 -24.84 -12.49
C LEU A 348 4.36 -26.33 -12.13
N LYS A 349 4.47 -26.65 -10.83
CA LYS A 349 4.47 -28.04 -10.34
C LYS A 349 3.16 -28.77 -10.69
N PRO A 350 3.17 -30.11 -10.87
CA PRO A 350 1.93 -30.89 -10.85
C PRO A 350 1.16 -30.63 -9.56
N SER A 351 -0.13 -30.39 -9.66
CA SER A 351 -1.00 -29.91 -8.57
C SER A 351 -0.70 -28.50 -8.07
N GLY A 352 0.19 -27.76 -8.71
CA GLY A 352 0.44 -26.35 -8.42
C GLY A 352 -0.73 -25.45 -8.83
N SER A 353 -0.81 -24.29 -8.20
CA SER A 353 -1.91 -23.33 -8.37
C SER A 353 -1.56 -22.24 -9.37
N LEU A 354 -2.41 -22.01 -10.35
CA LEU A 354 -2.37 -20.82 -11.21
C LEU A 354 -3.54 -19.91 -10.82
N ILE A 355 -3.23 -18.69 -10.40
CA ILE A 355 -4.20 -17.69 -9.95
C ILE A 355 -4.10 -16.48 -10.88
N CYS A 356 -5.21 -16.13 -11.55
CA CYS A 356 -5.24 -15.04 -12.52
C CYS A 356 -6.24 -13.97 -12.10
N CYS A 357 -5.84 -12.70 -12.22
CA CYS A 357 -6.73 -11.53 -12.20
C CYS A 357 -7.05 -11.17 -13.64
N ILE A 358 -8.32 -11.24 -14.02
CA ILE A 358 -8.78 -11.03 -15.40
C ILE A 358 -9.88 -9.98 -15.37
N PRO A 359 -9.72 -8.80 -15.99
CA PRO A 359 -10.80 -7.83 -16.08
C PRO A 359 -11.92 -8.31 -16.98
N ASN A 360 -13.12 -7.95 -16.60
CA ASN A 360 -14.30 -8.18 -17.37
C ASN A 360 -14.46 -7.09 -18.44
N THR A 361 -14.28 -7.41 -19.70
CA THR A 361 -14.43 -6.45 -20.80
C THR A 361 -15.87 -5.96 -21.02
N THR A 362 -16.85 -6.60 -20.38
CA THR A 362 -18.25 -6.11 -20.36
C THR A 362 -18.56 -5.22 -19.17
N TYR A 363 -17.58 -4.95 -18.30
CA TYR A 363 -17.75 -3.97 -17.23
C TYR A 363 -18.01 -2.57 -17.82
N ALA A 364 -18.91 -1.83 -17.20
CA ALA A 364 -19.39 -0.55 -17.72
C ALA A 364 -18.26 0.45 -18.05
N ASP A 365 -17.28 0.54 -17.19
CA ASP A 365 -16.16 1.46 -17.38
C ASP A 365 -15.23 0.97 -18.50
N THR A 366 -14.94 -0.33 -18.56
CA THR A 366 -14.14 -0.95 -19.61
C THR A 366 -14.81 -0.79 -20.97
N LEU A 367 -16.12 -1.09 -21.05
CA LEU A 367 -16.91 -0.95 -22.28
C LEU A 367 -16.97 0.50 -22.76
N PHE A 368 -17.12 1.46 -21.85
CA PHE A 368 -17.11 2.88 -22.17
C PHE A 368 -15.74 3.28 -22.78
N THR A 369 -14.64 2.86 -22.15
CA THR A 369 -13.28 3.13 -22.64
C THR A 369 -13.04 2.53 -24.02
N LEU A 370 -13.45 1.27 -24.23
CA LEU A 370 -13.34 0.58 -25.52
C LEU A 370 -14.11 1.27 -26.66
N LEU A 371 -15.23 1.95 -26.36
CA LEU A 371 -16.06 2.62 -27.36
C LEU A 371 -15.71 4.07 -27.58
N CYS A 372 -15.17 4.77 -26.59
CA CYS A 372 -14.93 6.20 -26.61
C CYS A 372 -13.45 6.61 -26.66
N GLU A 373 -12.55 5.68 -26.35
CA GLU A 373 -11.10 5.91 -26.26
C GLU A 373 -10.34 4.88 -27.11
N THR A 374 -9.00 5.00 -27.16
CA THR A 374 -8.17 3.98 -27.82
C THR A 374 -8.25 2.66 -27.06
N PRO A 375 -8.56 1.53 -27.71
CA PRO A 375 -8.66 0.24 -27.05
C PRO A 375 -7.34 -0.15 -26.38
N SER A 376 -7.39 -0.38 -25.08
CA SER A 376 -6.26 -0.91 -24.30
C SER A 376 -6.29 -2.45 -24.14
N HIS A 377 -7.34 -3.11 -24.65
CA HIS A 377 -7.54 -4.55 -24.49
C HIS A 377 -7.59 -5.26 -25.85
N ASN A 378 -6.86 -6.37 -25.94
CA ASN A 378 -6.77 -7.15 -27.18
C ASN A 378 -7.83 -8.25 -27.32
N HIS A 379 -8.51 -8.63 -26.20
CA HIS A 379 -9.46 -9.75 -26.17
C HIS A 379 -10.74 -9.40 -25.43
N PHE A 380 -11.86 -9.97 -25.90
CA PHE A 380 -13.14 -9.90 -25.21
C PHE A 380 -13.26 -11.07 -24.22
N ILE A 381 -12.91 -10.81 -22.96
CA ILE A 381 -13.01 -11.78 -21.86
C ILE A 381 -14.17 -11.39 -20.95
N THR A 382 -15.07 -12.34 -20.73
CA THR A 382 -16.30 -12.16 -19.96
C THR A 382 -16.47 -13.30 -18.95
N PRO A 383 -17.32 -13.16 -17.93
CA PRO A 383 -17.61 -14.25 -17.00
C PRO A 383 -18.09 -15.54 -17.68
N GLN A 384 -18.68 -15.46 -18.88
CA GLN A 384 -19.17 -16.61 -19.63
C GLN A 384 -18.03 -17.37 -20.33
N ASN A 385 -17.01 -16.67 -20.83
CA ASN A 385 -15.96 -17.28 -21.64
C ASN A 385 -14.62 -17.44 -20.94
N VAL A 386 -14.44 -16.89 -19.74
CA VAL A 386 -13.17 -16.93 -18.98
C VAL A 386 -12.62 -18.35 -18.83
N ASN A 387 -13.49 -19.33 -18.66
CA ASN A 387 -13.10 -20.74 -18.53
C ASN A 387 -12.42 -21.32 -19.78
N THR A 388 -12.68 -20.73 -20.96
CA THR A 388 -12.10 -21.20 -22.23
C THR A 388 -10.63 -20.87 -22.36
N LEU A 389 -10.12 -19.94 -21.55
CA LEU A 389 -8.70 -19.57 -21.51
C LEU A 389 -7.83 -20.69 -20.92
N PHE A 390 -8.41 -21.58 -20.11
CA PHE A 390 -7.69 -22.62 -19.39
C PHE A 390 -7.83 -23.97 -20.09
N PRO A 391 -6.80 -24.48 -20.78
CA PRO A 391 -6.87 -25.77 -21.46
C PRO A 391 -7.22 -26.89 -20.51
N LYS A 392 -8.32 -27.60 -20.80
CA LYS A 392 -8.87 -28.66 -19.93
C LYS A 392 -7.93 -29.86 -19.74
N HIS A 393 -6.98 -30.08 -20.66
CA HIS A 393 -5.97 -31.14 -20.51
C HIS A 393 -4.86 -30.76 -19.53
N LEU A 394 -4.61 -29.43 -19.31
CA LEU A 394 -3.59 -28.92 -18.40
C LEU A 394 -4.14 -28.52 -17.04
N TYR A 395 -5.34 -27.97 -17.00
CA TYR A 395 -5.86 -27.33 -15.79
C TYR A 395 -7.25 -27.85 -15.39
N GLU A 396 -7.50 -27.81 -14.08
CA GLU A 396 -8.82 -27.93 -13.46
C GLU A 396 -9.13 -26.62 -12.75
N ILE A 397 -10.20 -25.93 -13.13
CA ILE A 397 -10.63 -24.71 -12.47
C ILE A 397 -11.30 -25.06 -11.15
N LYS A 398 -10.79 -24.55 -10.05
CA LYS A 398 -11.33 -24.74 -8.70
C LYS A 398 -12.36 -23.68 -8.33
N SER A 399 -12.11 -22.43 -8.68
CA SER A 399 -13.02 -21.33 -8.42
C SER A 399 -12.86 -20.21 -9.43
N VAL A 400 -13.96 -19.50 -9.65
CA VAL A 400 -14.00 -18.19 -10.28
C VAL A 400 -14.75 -17.27 -9.33
N THR A 401 -14.06 -16.30 -8.75
CA THR A 401 -14.65 -15.27 -7.90
C THR A 401 -14.68 -13.95 -8.63
N THR A 402 -15.61 -13.08 -8.29
CA THR A 402 -15.79 -11.79 -8.96
C THR A 402 -15.69 -10.65 -7.97
N HIS A 403 -15.03 -9.59 -8.39
CA HIS A 403 -15.09 -8.30 -7.72
C HIS A 403 -16.12 -7.43 -8.42
N SER A 404 -16.87 -6.64 -7.67
CA SER A 404 -17.94 -5.82 -8.21
C SER A 404 -17.86 -4.41 -7.64
N THR A 405 -17.83 -3.44 -8.55
CA THR A 405 -17.89 -2.02 -8.19
C THR A 405 -19.12 -1.37 -8.79
N VAL A 406 -19.56 -0.27 -8.19
CA VAL A 406 -20.64 0.54 -8.75
C VAL A 406 -20.03 1.45 -9.82
N PRO A 407 -20.44 1.33 -11.09
CA PRO A 407 -19.94 2.19 -12.15
C PRO A 407 -20.18 3.69 -11.83
N GLN A 408 -19.29 4.55 -12.29
CA GLN A 408 -19.43 5.99 -12.12
C GLN A 408 -20.75 6.50 -12.74
N PRO A 409 -21.40 7.55 -12.21
CA PRO A 409 -22.73 8.00 -12.64
C PRO A 409 -22.86 8.27 -14.15
N LYS A 410 -21.84 8.88 -14.79
CA LYS A 410 -21.84 9.10 -16.24
C LYS A 410 -21.84 7.81 -17.04
N LYS A 411 -21.16 6.76 -16.54
CA LYS A 411 -21.05 5.46 -17.18
C LYS A 411 -22.27 4.60 -16.91
N GLN A 412 -22.97 4.80 -15.78
CA GLN A 412 -24.29 4.21 -15.54
C GLN A 412 -25.33 4.76 -16.53
N LEU A 413 -25.34 6.08 -16.75
CA LEU A 413 -26.21 6.70 -17.75
C LEU A 413 -25.93 6.16 -19.15
N PHE A 414 -24.67 6.04 -19.55
CA PHE A 414 -24.26 5.45 -20.82
C PHE A 414 -24.82 4.02 -20.99
N LEU A 415 -24.74 3.17 -19.98
CA LEU A 415 -25.30 1.82 -20.03
C LEU A 415 -26.82 1.81 -20.16
N GLN A 416 -27.51 2.75 -19.50
CA GLN A 416 -28.97 2.88 -19.61
C GLN A 416 -29.37 3.27 -21.03
N GLU A 417 -28.68 4.25 -21.62
CA GLU A 417 -28.93 4.66 -23.00
C GLU A 417 -28.60 3.54 -24.01
N LEU A 418 -27.51 2.82 -23.81
CA LEU A 418 -27.16 1.67 -24.65
C LEU A 418 -28.21 0.57 -24.60
N LYS A 419 -28.77 0.27 -23.42
CA LYS A 419 -29.86 -0.69 -23.23
C LYS A 419 -31.13 -0.24 -23.93
N PHE A 420 -31.47 1.05 -23.80
CA PHE A 420 -32.64 1.60 -24.47
C PHE A 420 -32.53 1.52 -26.00
N LEU A 421 -31.39 1.89 -26.56
CA LEU A 421 -31.16 1.80 -28.00
C LEU A 421 -31.23 0.35 -28.52
N ALA A 422 -30.57 -0.56 -27.83
CA ALA A 422 -30.59 -1.97 -28.23
C ALA A 422 -32.00 -2.58 -28.17
N GLY A 423 -32.81 -2.20 -27.19
CA GLY A 423 -34.23 -2.59 -27.10
C GLY A 423 -35.03 -2.12 -28.32
N GLN A 424 -34.74 -0.93 -28.84
CA GLN A 424 -35.41 -0.41 -30.06
C GLN A 424 -35.08 -1.20 -31.33
N PHE A 425 -33.87 -1.80 -31.38
CA PHE A 425 -33.42 -2.61 -32.51
C PHE A 425 -33.69 -4.11 -32.32
N GLY A 426 -34.39 -4.52 -31.23
CA GLY A 426 -34.65 -5.92 -30.91
C GLY A 426 -33.39 -6.75 -30.63
N LEU A 427 -32.30 -6.10 -30.25
CA LEU A 427 -31.04 -6.74 -29.89
C LEU A 427 -31.12 -7.23 -28.45
N PRO A 428 -30.87 -8.51 -28.15
CA PRO A 428 -30.86 -9.00 -26.78
C PRO A 428 -29.61 -8.50 -26.06
N LEU A 429 -29.72 -7.38 -25.34
CA LEU A 429 -28.70 -6.91 -24.41
C LEU A 429 -28.84 -7.50 -23.01
N ASP A 430 -29.55 -8.62 -22.88
CA ASP A 430 -29.67 -9.29 -21.58
C ASP A 430 -28.34 -9.85 -21.07
N HIS A 431 -27.34 -9.98 -21.92
CA HIS A 431 -26.06 -10.59 -21.61
C HIS A 431 -24.99 -9.62 -21.03
N PRO A 432 -24.65 -8.49 -21.68
CA PRO A 432 -23.61 -7.59 -21.12
C PRO A 432 -24.03 -6.88 -19.85
N SER A 433 -25.36 -6.65 -19.70
CA SER A 433 -25.88 -5.85 -18.60
C SER A 433 -25.93 -6.59 -17.25
N ASN A 434 -26.01 -7.91 -17.25
CA ASN A 434 -26.06 -8.69 -16.02
C ASN A 434 -24.72 -8.77 -15.32
N HIS A 435 -23.62 -8.51 -16.02
CA HIS A 435 -22.26 -8.53 -15.50
C HIS A 435 -21.55 -7.18 -15.56
N ALA A 436 -22.25 -6.12 -15.92
CA ALA A 436 -21.67 -4.76 -16.06
C ALA A 436 -21.21 -4.16 -14.72
N HIS A 437 -21.56 -4.77 -13.60
CA HIS A 437 -21.09 -4.42 -12.25
C HIS A 437 -19.85 -5.21 -11.81
N ILE A 438 -19.49 -6.27 -12.54
CA ILE A 438 -18.29 -7.07 -12.30
C ILE A 438 -17.14 -6.42 -13.05
N ASP A 439 -16.14 -5.90 -12.35
CA ASP A 439 -14.95 -5.33 -12.96
C ASP A 439 -13.84 -6.36 -13.18
N TYR A 440 -13.60 -7.26 -12.20
CA TYR A 440 -12.58 -8.29 -12.27
C TYR A 440 -13.11 -9.68 -11.94
N MET A 441 -12.47 -10.67 -12.55
CA MET A 441 -12.63 -12.09 -12.25
C MET A 441 -11.30 -12.61 -11.73
N PHE A 442 -11.34 -13.33 -10.60
CA PHE A 442 -10.19 -14.02 -10.05
C PHE A 442 -10.38 -15.51 -10.27
N VAL A 443 -9.51 -16.10 -11.07
CA VAL A 443 -9.57 -17.52 -11.44
C VAL A 443 -8.49 -18.28 -10.70
N HIS A 444 -8.89 -19.32 -9.97
CA HIS A 444 -7.98 -20.28 -9.37
C HIS A 444 -8.07 -21.60 -10.12
N ALA A 445 -6.99 -21.98 -10.78
CA ALA A 445 -6.87 -23.23 -11.52
C ALA A 445 -5.70 -24.07 -10.96
N ILE A 446 -5.86 -25.39 -10.97
CA ILE A 446 -4.85 -26.36 -10.53
C ILE A 446 -4.31 -27.09 -11.75
N LYS A 447 -2.98 -27.14 -11.88
CA LYS A 447 -2.32 -27.95 -12.91
C LYS A 447 -2.57 -29.42 -12.65
N LYS A 448 -3.07 -30.15 -13.65
CA LYS A 448 -3.30 -31.59 -13.58
C LYS A 448 -1.98 -32.38 -13.49
N LYS A 449 -2.01 -33.48 -12.77
CA LYS A 449 -0.92 -34.46 -12.82
C LYS A 449 -0.95 -35.12 -14.20
N GLN A 450 0.17 -35.20 -14.88
CA GLN A 450 0.30 -36.02 -16.07
C GLN A 450 0.18 -37.50 -15.64
N ASN A 451 -0.79 -38.21 -16.18
CA ASN A 451 -0.87 -39.65 -15.98
C ASN A 451 0.32 -40.29 -16.72
N GLU A 452 1.14 -41.08 -16.03
CA GLU A 452 2.30 -41.81 -16.61
C GLU A 452 1.91 -42.78 -17.76
N THR A 453 0.61 -42.91 -18.04
CA THR A 453 0.07 -43.84 -19.06
C THR A 453 0.01 -43.25 -20.47
N GLU A 454 0.23 -41.95 -20.70
CA GLU A 454 0.18 -41.35 -22.05
C GLU A 454 1.56 -41.20 -22.74
N VAL A 455 2.65 -41.59 -22.08
CA VAL A 455 4.02 -41.53 -22.66
C VAL A 455 4.42 -42.83 -23.37
N ALA A 456 3.52 -43.83 -23.44
CA ALA A 456 3.79 -45.16 -24.02
C ALA A 456 2.91 -45.45 -25.24
N MET A 457 2.68 -44.47 -26.15
CA MET A 457 2.17 -44.72 -27.49
C MET A 457 2.90 -43.87 -28.52
#